data_0bb931d61f85190203eb4357bc61328e
#
_entry.id   0bb931d61f85190203eb4357bc61328e
#
_cell.length_a   1.000
_cell.length_b   1.000
_cell.length_c   1.000
_cell.angle_alpha   90.00
_cell.angle_beta   90.00
_cell.angle_gamma   90.00
#
_symmetry.space_group_name_H-M   'P 1'
#
loop_
_entity.id
_entity.type
_entity.pdbx_description
1 polymer ?
#
loop_
_entity_poly.entity_id
_entity_poly.type
_entity_poly.pdbx_seq_one_letter_code
_entity_poly.pdbx_strand_id
1 'polypeptide(L)'
;MGIKVINSDVPRPLANYSEASIANDLVFTAGQLASDFKTGVPPEARKHPNFPFYGSDIKLQADYVLKNMAKTFKAAGTSLDHVIKAQVFLTDLNDFNGFDEVWKQYFKVPPPRTTVGTTGLLVKDTLVEIDLIATMPGKPGTVITSGAPKPLANYSEAMRAGDLVFAAGQLASDFKSGVPATARRGENFPFYGSDIQLQTEFVLENLKKTFEAAGSSLDHVVKAQVFMTNLNDFAGFDQVWKRYFKVPPPRTTVGTTGLLVRETLIEIDLIGYVPRSDLKHEVIKSGAPRPLANYSEAFTLGNFVFAAGQIASDYKTGVPIEARKHPNFPFYGSDIKLQTSYILENLKQTFEEAGSSLDNVVKSQVFMTDLRNFAAFDEVWKQYFKVPPPRTTVGTSGLLVKDALVEIDLIATR
;
A
#
# COMPACT_ATOMS: atom_id res chain seq x y z
N MET A 1 1.27 -8.72 23.50
CA MET A 1 2.64 -8.17 23.52
C MET A 1 2.57 -6.73 23.01
N GLY A 2 3.25 -5.76 23.66
CA GLY A 2 3.21 -4.37 23.23
C GLY A 2 3.99 -4.14 21.92
N ILE A 3 3.69 -3.05 21.25
CA ILE A 3 4.42 -2.60 20.06
C ILE A 3 5.82 -2.15 20.47
N LYS A 4 6.85 -2.61 19.75
CA LYS A 4 8.23 -2.16 19.91
C LYS A 4 8.63 -1.31 18.71
N VAL A 5 8.92 -0.04 18.95
CA VAL A 5 9.46 0.87 17.93
C VAL A 5 10.94 0.61 17.74
N ILE A 6 11.41 0.64 16.50
CA ILE A 6 12.78 0.41 16.10
C ILE A 6 13.42 1.74 15.67
N ASN A 7 14.62 1.97 16.17
CA ASN A 7 15.52 3.02 15.75
C ASN A 7 16.85 2.37 15.34
N SER A 8 17.36 2.75 14.19
CA SER A 8 18.63 2.26 13.65
C SER A 8 19.58 3.41 13.31
N ASP A 9 20.71 3.10 12.69
CA ASP A 9 21.71 4.08 12.25
C ASP A 9 21.43 4.62 10.82
N VAL A 10 20.16 4.62 10.40
CA VAL A 10 19.77 5.23 9.13
C VAL A 10 19.45 6.71 9.28
N PRO A 11 19.48 7.50 8.21
CA PRO A 11 19.07 8.89 8.24
C PRO A 11 17.65 9.03 8.81
N ARG A 12 17.51 9.91 9.80
CA ARG A 12 16.21 10.14 10.45
C ARG A 12 15.40 11.14 9.66
N PRO A 13 14.13 10.80 9.35
CA PRO A 13 13.22 11.74 8.72
C PRO A 13 12.95 12.95 9.61
N LEU A 14 12.73 14.10 8.99
CA LEU A 14 12.29 15.31 9.70
C LEU A 14 10.78 15.28 10.03
N ALA A 15 10.09 14.29 9.54
CA ALA A 15 8.65 14.10 9.73
C ALA A 15 8.32 13.17 10.91
N ASN A 16 7.08 13.18 11.33
CA ASN A 16 6.61 12.48 12.53
C ASN A 16 6.20 11.01 12.20
N TYR A 17 7.19 10.14 12.03
CA TYR A 17 7.00 8.69 11.91
C TYR A 17 8.22 7.90 12.42
N SER A 18 8.03 6.64 12.75
CA SER A 18 9.08 5.72 13.17
C SER A 18 9.64 4.95 11.98
N GLU A 19 10.91 4.52 12.05
CA GLU A 19 11.56 3.73 10.99
C GLU A 19 10.89 2.37 10.80
N ALA A 20 10.57 1.70 11.90
CA ALA A 20 9.87 0.42 11.90
C ALA A 20 9.21 0.16 13.27
N SER A 21 8.25 -0.77 13.26
CA SER A 21 7.64 -1.34 14.46
C SER A 21 7.66 -2.86 14.42
N ILE A 22 7.72 -3.49 15.61
CA ILE A 22 7.53 -4.93 15.77
C ILE A 22 6.22 -5.18 16.51
N ALA A 23 5.39 -6.04 15.94
CA ALA A 23 4.15 -6.52 16.58
C ALA A 23 3.84 -7.94 16.12
N ASN A 24 3.50 -8.82 17.06
CA ASN A 24 3.09 -10.22 16.80
C ASN A 24 4.07 -11.00 15.88
N ASP A 25 5.38 -10.87 16.11
CA ASP A 25 6.45 -11.49 15.31
C ASP A 25 6.59 -10.96 13.87
N LEU A 26 5.92 -9.85 13.54
CA LEU A 26 6.10 -9.14 12.29
C LEU A 26 6.81 -7.80 12.51
N VAL A 27 7.65 -7.43 11.56
CA VAL A 27 8.32 -6.14 11.48
C VAL A 27 7.72 -5.36 10.32
N PHE A 28 7.18 -4.19 10.60
CA PHE A 28 6.62 -3.27 9.63
C PHE A 28 7.56 -2.07 9.48
N THR A 29 8.04 -1.80 8.28
CA THR A 29 8.88 -0.62 8.04
C THR A 29 8.05 0.57 7.56
N ALA A 30 8.57 1.77 7.80
CA ALA A 30 8.17 2.96 7.04
C ALA A 30 8.63 2.84 5.58
N GLY A 31 8.07 3.65 4.70
CA GLY A 31 8.61 3.88 3.37
C GLY A 31 10.02 4.48 3.48
N GLN A 32 10.94 3.89 2.74
CA GLN A 32 12.32 4.39 2.64
C GLN A 32 12.56 4.89 1.22
N LEU A 33 13.09 6.08 1.14
CA LEU A 33 13.54 6.71 -0.10
C LEU A 33 15.02 7.10 0.01
N ALA A 34 15.66 7.40 -1.12
CA ALA A 34 17.07 7.73 -1.14
C ALA A 34 17.30 9.17 -0.68
N SER A 35 17.25 9.39 0.64
CA SER A 35 17.45 10.69 1.25
C SER A 35 18.27 10.60 2.54
N ASP A 36 19.08 11.63 2.78
CA ASP A 36 19.69 11.89 4.07
C ASP A 36 18.82 12.80 4.97
N PHE A 37 17.66 13.23 4.45
CA PHE A 37 16.71 14.16 5.04
C PHE A 37 17.29 15.52 5.47
N LYS A 38 18.50 15.85 5.02
CA LYS A 38 19.16 17.15 5.26
C LYS A 38 19.46 17.87 3.96
N THR A 39 20.08 17.16 3.01
CA THR A 39 20.50 17.72 1.71
C THR A 39 19.69 17.15 0.53
N GLY A 40 18.79 16.21 0.79
CA GLY A 40 18.00 15.51 -0.23
C GLY A 40 18.61 14.17 -0.60
N VAL A 41 18.71 13.86 -1.90
CA VAL A 41 19.36 12.64 -2.38
C VAL A 41 20.86 12.73 -2.10
N PRO A 42 21.45 11.83 -1.29
CA PRO A 42 22.84 11.92 -0.90
C PRO A 42 23.80 11.59 -2.05
N PRO A 43 25.08 12.03 -1.98
CA PRO A 43 26.05 11.83 -3.08
C PRO A 43 26.22 10.38 -3.52
N GLU A 44 26.18 9.43 -2.62
CA GLU A 44 26.30 7.99 -2.91
C GLU A 44 25.09 7.39 -3.64
N ALA A 45 23.96 8.10 -3.64
CA ALA A 45 22.76 7.73 -4.38
C ALA A 45 22.57 8.55 -5.68
N ARG A 46 23.58 9.29 -6.09
CA ARG A 46 23.59 10.10 -7.32
C ARG A 46 24.64 9.59 -8.31
N LYS A 47 24.33 9.65 -9.58
CA LYS A 47 25.28 9.37 -10.65
C LYS A 47 26.39 10.42 -10.73
N HIS A 48 26.06 11.67 -10.44
CA HIS A 48 26.99 12.79 -10.44
C HIS A 48 26.83 13.64 -9.19
N PRO A 49 27.82 13.67 -8.27
CA PRO A 49 27.69 14.37 -6.98
C PRO A 49 27.37 15.86 -7.06
N ASN A 50 27.89 16.54 -8.12
CA ASN A 50 27.77 17.98 -8.29
C ASN A 50 26.54 18.43 -9.09
N PHE A 51 25.80 17.51 -9.72
CA PHE A 51 24.65 17.83 -10.56
C PHE A 51 23.42 17.00 -10.15
N PRO A 52 22.71 17.42 -9.10
CA PRO A 52 21.58 16.66 -8.57
C PRO A 52 20.47 16.39 -9.58
N PHE A 53 20.26 17.28 -10.56
CA PHE A 53 19.23 17.08 -11.59
C PHE A 53 19.59 16.02 -12.64
N TYR A 54 20.87 15.89 -12.97
CA TYR A 54 21.36 14.88 -13.92
C TYR A 54 21.97 13.67 -13.23
N GLY A 55 21.91 13.69 -11.91
CA GLY A 55 22.52 12.67 -11.07
C GLY A 55 21.58 11.55 -10.60
N SER A 56 20.26 11.72 -10.80
CA SER A 56 19.30 10.72 -10.39
C SER A 56 19.53 9.41 -11.16
N ASP A 57 19.68 8.33 -10.41
CA ASP A 57 19.91 6.99 -10.96
C ASP A 57 19.17 5.97 -10.10
N ILE A 58 18.24 5.27 -10.72
CA ILE A 58 17.39 4.30 -10.02
C ILE A 58 18.19 3.17 -9.37
N LYS A 59 19.27 2.72 -9.98
CA LYS A 59 20.10 1.64 -9.43
C LYS A 59 20.80 2.09 -8.16
N LEU A 60 21.39 3.28 -8.16
CA LEU A 60 22.05 3.86 -6.99
C LEU A 60 21.05 4.13 -5.86
N GLN A 61 19.87 4.68 -6.19
CA GLN A 61 18.84 4.95 -5.21
C GLN A 61 18.24 3.68 -4.62
N ALA A 62 17.95 2.67 -5.44
CA ALA A 62 17.45 1.38 -4.96
C ALA A 62 18.46 0.68 -4.05
N ASP A 63 19.75 0.69 -4.42
CA ASP A 63 20.84 0.13 -3.61
C ASP A 63 20.96 0.85 -2.26
N TYR A 64 20.92 2.18 -2.26
CA TYR A 64 20.95 2.98 -1.02
C TYR A 64 19.77 2.67 -0.09
N VAL A 65 18.55 2.62 -0.64
CA VAL A 65 17.32 2.31 0.12
C VAL A 65 17.42 0.91 0.72
N LEU A 66 17.78 -0.11 -0.07
CA LEU A 66 17.86 -1.49 0.42
C LEU A 66 18.97 -1.70 1.45
N LYS A 67 20.11 -0.99 1.34
CA LYS A 67 21.13 -0.95 2.39
C LYS A 67 20.62 -0.37 3.71
N ASN A 68 19.85 0.71 3.66
CA ASN A 68 19.25 1.29 4.86
C ASN A 68 18.17 0.36 5.45
N MET A 69 17.34 -0.24 4.63
CA MET A 69 16.37 -1.24 5.10
C MET A 69 17.05 -2.44 5.78
N ALA A 70 18.18 -2.91 5.25
CA ALA A 70 18.97 -3.96 5.89
C ALA A 70 19.47 -3.56 7.29
N LYS A 71 19.86 -2.29 7.50
CA LYS A 71 20.24 -1.77 8.82
C LYS A 71 19.04 -1.72 9.77
N THR A 72 17.89 -1.24 9.29
CA THR A 72 16.64 -1.20 10.07
C THR A 72 16.21 -2.60 10.50
N PHE A 73 16.24 -3.60 9.60
CA PHE A 73 15.93 -4.99 9.95
C PHE A 73 16.94 -5.59 10.93
N LYS A 74 18.23 -5.30 10.76
CA LYS A 74 19.26 -5.74 11.72
C LYS A 74 19.00 -5.17 13.12
N ALA A 75 18.63 -3.89 13.23
CA ALA A 75 18.25 -3.27 14.51
C ALA A 75 16.95 -3.87 15.09
N ALA A 76 16.04 -4.34 14.23
CA ALA A 76 14.84 -5.08 14.64
C ALA A 76 15.13 -6.54 15.05
N GLY A 77 16.31 -7.06 14.79
CA GLY A 77 16.69 -8.45 15.07
C GLY A 77 16.28 -9.44 13.99
N THR A 78 16.09 -8.98 12.74
CA THR A 78 15.76 -9.79 11.57
C THR A 78 16.64 -9.39 10.36
N SER A 79 16.31 -9.82 9.16
CA SER A 79 17.06 -9.50 7.94
C SER A 79 16.15 -9.43 6.71
N LEU A 80 16.70 -8.99 5.57
CA LEU A 80 16.00 -8.99 4.28
C LEU A 80 15.57 -10.40 3.84
N ASP A 81 16.25 -11.46 4.29
CA ASP A 81 15.88 -12.86 3.99
C ASP A 81 14.53 -13.27 4.62
N HIS A 82 14.03 -12.50 5.57
CA HIS A 82 12.74 -12.75 6.24
C HIS A 82 11.59 -11.87 5.71
N VAL A 83 11.83 -11.10 4.64
CA VAL A 83 10.78 -10.25 4.05
C VAL A 83 9.71 -11.12 3.41
N ILE A 84 8.46 -10.82 3.74
CA ILE A 84 7.26 -11.56 3.30
C ILE A 84 6.32 -10.70 2.44
N LYS A 85 6.55 -9.41 2.37
CA LYS A 85 5.78 -8.47 1.53
C LYS A 85 6.61 -7.23 1.24
N ALA A 86 6.48 -6.73 0.02
CA ALA A 86 7.07 -5.47 -0.41
C ALA A 86 6.06 -4.61 -1.18
N GLN A 87 6.11 -3.30 -0.93
CA GLN A 87 5.49 -2.30 -1.78
C GLN A 87 6.55 -1.35 -2.32
N VAL A 88 6.43 -1.01 -3.60
CA VAL A 88 7.37 -0.17 -4.33
C VAL A 88 6.60 0.88 -5.12
N PHE A 89 6.97 2.13 -4.92
CA PHE A 89 6.43 3.28 -5.64
C PHE A 89 7.53 3.90 -6.50
N LEU A 90 7.32 3.94 -7.80
CA LEU A 90 8.25 4.52 -8.77
C LEU A 90 7.69 5.82 -9.34
N THR A 91 8.53 6.86 -9.43
CA THR A 91 8.15 8.11 -10.08
C THR A 91 8.11 7.98 -11.60
N ASP A 92 8.90 7.06 -12.15
CA ASP A 92 8.89 6.67 -13.57
C ASP A 92 8.95 5.14 -13.68
N LEU A 93 7.94 4.52 -14.28
CA LEU A 93 7.91 3.07 -14.49
C LEU A 93 8.93 2.57 -15.51
N ASN A 94 9.51 3.44 -16.34
CA ASN A 94 10.63 3.09 -17.22
C ASN A 94 11.89 2.71 -16.42
N ASP A 95 11.99 3.15 -15.17
CA ASP A 95 13.09 2.80 -14.26
C ASP A 95 12.96 1.37 -13.69
N PHE A 96 11.85 0.68 -13.95
CA PHE A 96 11.58 -0.64 -13.37
C PHE A 96 12.69 -1.66 -13.62
N ASN A 97 13.21 -1.75 -14.83
CA ASN A 97 14.26 -2.72 -15.16
C ASN A 97 15.53 -2.46 -14.35
N GLY A 98 15.95 -1.19 -14.24
CA GLY A 98 17.11 -0.81 -13.42
C GLY A 98 16.90 -1.08 -11.93
N PHE A 99 15.70 -0.83 -11.43
CA PHE A 99 15.30 -1.17 -10.08
C PHE A 99 15.36 -2.70 -9.84
N ASP A 100 14.76 -3.52 -10.73
CA ASP A 100 14.68 -4.98 -10.56
C ASP A 100 16.05 -5.66 -10.66
N GLU A 101 16.99 -5.10 -11.44
CA GLU A 101 18.39 -5.57 -11.48
C GLU A 101 19.09 -5.43 -10.13
N VAL A 102 18.82 -4.35 -9.39
CA VAL A 102 19.34 -4.18 -8.02
C VAL A 102 18.58 -5.06 -7.04
N TRP A 103 17.24 -5.07 -7.12
CA TRP A 103 16.37 -5.85 -6.26
C TRP A 103 16.80 -7.32 -6.15
N LYS A 104 17.03 -7.98 -7.28
CA LYS A 104 17.44 -9.41 -7.31
C LYS A 104 18.76 -9.71 -6.63
N GLN A 105 19.61 -8.70 -6.37
CA GLN A 105 20.87 -8.90 -5.66
C GLN A 105 20.67 -9.03 -4.14
N TYR A 106 19.58 -8.45 -3.63
CA TYR A 106 19.26 -8.43 -2.20
C TYR A 106 18.39 -9.59 -1.74
N PHE A 107 17.59 -10.17 -2.64
CA PHE A 107 16.62 -11.21 -2.29
C PHE A 107 16.92 -12.52 -3.03
N LYS A 108 17.44 -13.51 -2.30
CA LYS A 108 17.65 -14.88 -2.84
C LYS A 108 16.32 -15.58 -3.09
N VAL A 109 15.37 -15.42 -2.16
CA VAL A 109 13.97 -15.80 -2.30
C VAL A 109 13.18 -14.49 -2.34
N PRO A 110 12.73 -14.06 -3.53
CA PRO A 110 12.09 -12.74 -3.65
C PRO A 110 10.72 -12.74 -2.98
N PRO A 111 10.40 -11.71 -2.18
CA PRO A 111 9.08 -11.60 -1.56
C PRO A 111 8.00 -11.25 -2.59
N PRO A 112 6.72 -11.47 -2.28
CA PRO A 112 5.61 -10.88 -2.99
C PRO A 112 5.75 -9.36 -3.04
N ARG A 113 5.60 -8.78 -4.24
CA ARG A 113 5.82 -7.34 -4.45
C ARG A 113 4.69 -6.73 -5.25
N THR A 114 4.26 -5.55 -4.84
CA THR A 114 3.38 -4.65 -5.58
C THR A 114 4.23 -3.48 -6.04
N THR A 115 4.18 -3.13 -7.33
CA THR A 115 5.00 -2.04 -7.89
C THR A 115 4.14 -1.17 -8.79
N VAL A 116 3.91 0.08 -8.36
CA VAL A 116 3.04 1.03 -9.07
C VAL A 116 3.71 2.38 -9.28
N GLY A 117 3.21 3.13 -10.24
CA GLY A 117 3.63 4.50 -10.48
C GLY A 117 3.04 5.47 -9.46
N THR A 118 3.78 6.54 -9.11
CA THR A 118 3.33 7.62 -8.22
C THR A 118 3.52 8.98 -8.89
N THR A 119 2.70 9.96 -8.50
CA THR A 119 2.87 11.36 -8.98
C THR A 119 4.09 12.05 -8.38
N GLY A 120 4.68 11.50 -7.33
CA GLY A 120 5.86 12.03 -6.68
C GLY A 120 6.13 11.42 -5.33
N LEU A 121 7.30 11.72 -4.79
CA LEU A 121 7.78 11.33 -3.46
C LEU A 121 8.12 12.59 -2.65
N LEU A 122 8.18 12.46 -1.32
CA LEU A 122 8.34 13.61 -0.42
C LEU A 122 9.66 14.37 -0.58
N VAL A 123 10.70 13.70 -1.04
CA VAL A 123 12.01 14.33 -1.26
C VAL A 123 12.24 14.48 -2.75
N LYS A 124 12.57 15.70 -3.17
CA LYS A 124 12.85 16.03 -4.56
C LYS A 124 13.96 15.12 -5.12
N ASP A 125 13.84 14.76 -6.40
CA ASP A 125 14.80 13.95 -7.16
C ASP A 125 14.92 12.47 -6.67
N THR A 126 14.11 12.03 -5.72
CA THR A 126 13.98 10.60 -5.39
C THR A 126 13.10 9.90 -6.42
N LEU A 127 13.50 8.69 -6.81
CA LEU A 127 12.88 7.92 -7.89
C LEU A 127 12.06 6.73 -7.38
N VAL A 128 12.35 6.29 -6.16
CA VAL A 128 11.72 5.10 -5.57
C VAL A 128 11.49 5.28 -4.08
N GLU A 129 10.35 4.79 -3.62
CA GLU A 129 10.06 4.56 -2.19
C GLU A 129 9.67 3.10 -2.00
N ILE A 130 10.24 2.45 -0.98
CA ILE A 130 10.02 1.04 -0.68
C ILE A 130 9.56 0.89 0.76
N ASP A 131 8.50 0.11 1.00
CA ASP A 131 8.15 -0.38 2.33
C ASP A 131 8.09 -1.90 2.36
N LEU A 132 8.46 -2.49 3.49
CA LEU A 132 8.61 -3.93 3.66
C LEU A 132 7.90 -4.41 4.92
N ILE A 133 7.39 -5.66 4.84
CA ILE A 133 6.97 -6.42 6.02
C ILE A 133 7.85 -7.66 6.08
N ALA A 134 8.40 -7.95 7.27
CA ALA A 134 9.24 -9.13 7.50
C ALA A 134 8.76 -9.90 8.73
N THR A 135 9.16 -11.17 8.82
CA THR A 135 8.99 -11.98 10.03
C THR A 135 10.23 -11.88 10.92
N MET A 136 10.05 -12.21 12.21
CA MET A 136 11.18 -12.47 13.10
C MET A 136 11.86 -13.82 12.76
N PRO A 137 13.15 -14.00 13.09
CA PRO A 137 13.86 -15.26 12.90
C PRO A 137 13.14 -16.46 13.55
N GLY A 138 13.19 -17.61 12.90
CA GLY A 138 12.50 -18.82 13.35
C GLY A 138 11.05 -18.99 12.87
N LYS A 139 10.52 -17.98 12.17
CA LYS A 139 9.20 -18.03 11.52
C LYS A 139 9.28 -17.60 10.05
N PRO A 140 10.05 -18.31 9.20
CA PRO A 140 10.25 -17.91 7.82
C PRO A 140 8.93 -17.94 7.04
N GLY A 141 8.79 -17.04 6.08
CA GLY A 141 7.71 -17.10 5.10
C GLY A 141 7.87 -18.31 4.18
N THR A 142 6.76 -18.92 3.81
CA THR A 142 6.71 -20.02 2.81
C THR A 142 6.20 -19.45 1.50
N VAL A 143 6.95 -19.62 0.42
CA VAL A 143 6.54 -19.23 -0.93
C VAL A 143 5.36 -20.06 -1.38
N ILE A 144 4.34 -19.39 -1.91
CA ILE A 144 3.18 -20.01 -2.53
C ILE A 144 3.32 -19.91 -4.05
N THR A 145 3.09 -21.03 -4.71
CA THR A 145 3.05 -21.12 -6.17
C THR A 145 1.70 -21.68 -6.58
N SER A 146 0.98 -20.96 -7.41
CA SER A 146 -0.32 -21.35 -7.94
C SER A 146 -0.24 -21.66 -9.44
N GLY A 147 -1.37 -21.83 -10.08
CA GLY A 147 -1.47 -21.91 -11.54
C GLY A 147 -1.65 -20.54 -12.22
N ALA A 148 -1.48 -19.43 -11.49
CA ALA A 148 -1.56 -18.10 -12.06
C ALA A 148 -0.36 -17.79 -12.98
N PRO A 149 -0.49 -16.84 -13.93
CA PRO A 149 0.63 -16.42 -14.77
C PRO A 149 1.82 -15.97 -13.94
N LYS A 150 3.01 -16.50 -14.26
CA LYS A 150 4.23 -16.15 -13.56
C LYS A 150 4.80 -14.84 -14.08
N PRO A 151 5.10 -13.87 -13.18
CA PRO A 151 5.76 -12.65 -13.58
C PRO A 151 7.16 -12.90 -14.12
N LEU A 152 7.59 -12.07 -15.06
CA LEU A 152 8.96 -12.08 -15.57
C LEU A 152 9.94 -11.37 -14.62
N ALA A 153 9.43 -10.60 -13.68
CA ALA A 153 10.20 -9.86 -12.70
C ALA A 153 10.53 -10.70 -11.45
N ASN A 154 11.44 -10.21 -10.63
CA ASN A 154 11.97 -10.94 -9.48
C ASN A 154 11.08 -10.77 -8.23
N TYR A 155 9.94 -11.44 -8.19
CA TYR A 155 9.06 -11.54 -7.02
C TYR A 155 8.27 -12.86 -7.01
N SER A 156 7.79 -13.26 -5.82
CA SER A 156 6.93 -14.45 -5.64
C SER A 156 5.45 -14.05 -5.77
N GLU A 157 4.60 -14.99 -6.19
CA GLU A 157 3.15 -14.78 -6.30
C GLU A 157 2.51 -14.44 -4.94
N ALA A 158 2.91 -15.18 -3.92
CA ALA A 158 2.50 -14.94 -2.53
C ALA A 158 3.47 -15.62 -1.55
N MET A 159 3.42 -15.18 -0.30
CA MET A 159 4.05 -15.86 0.83
C MET A 159 3.05 -16.05 1.97
N ARG A 160 3.15 -17.20 2.63
CA ARG A 160 2.47 -17.47 3.89
C ARG A 160 3.45 -17.29 5.05
N ALA A 161 3.04 -16.54 6.07
CA ALA A 161 3.77 -16.35 7.32
C ALA A 161 2.84 -16.60 8.51
N GLY A 162 3.04 -17.73 9.20
CA GLY A 162 2.08 -18.18 10.20
C GLY A 162 0.71 -18.46 9.56
N ASP A 163 -0.31 -17.75 10.02
CA ASP A 163 -1.65 -17.84 9.45
C ASP A 163 -1.92 -16.82 8.36
N LEU A 164 -1.10 -15.78 8.21
CA LEU A 164 -1.28 -14.74 7.21
C LEU A 164 -0.75 -15.16 5.84
N VAL A 165 -1.45 -14.74 4.79
CA VAL A 165 -1.08 -14.89 3.38
C VAL A 165 -0.95 -13.50 2.78
N PHE A 166 0.22 -13.20 2.22
CA PHE A 166 0.53 -11.95 1.55
C PHE A 166 0.67 -12.21 0.04
N ALA A 167 -0.24 -11.72 -0.76
CA ALA A 167 -0.14 -11.82 -2.22
C ALA A 167 0.73 -10.70 -2.80
N ALA A 168 1.33 -10.92 -3.95
CA ALA A 168 1.87 -9.85 -4.79
C ALA A 168 0.72 -9.07 -5.44
N GLY A 169 0.99 -7.85 -5.88
CA GLY A 169 0.08 -7.12 -6.75
C GLY A 169 -0.19 -7.92 -8.02
N GLN A 170 -1.46 -8.11 -8.32
CA GLN A 170 -1.90 -8.80 -9.53
C GLN A 170 -2.50 -7.79 -10.50
N LEU A 171 -2.06 -7.85 -11.73
CA LEU A 171 -2.60 -7.10 -12.85
C LEU A 171 -3.06 -8.03 -13.97
N ALA A 172 -3.86 -7.53 -14.90
CA ALA A 172 -4.43 -8.34 -15.97
C ALA A 172 -3.38 -8.60 -17.06
N SER A 173 -2.41 -9.47 -16.76
CA SER A 173 -1.35 -9.85 -17.69
C SER A 173 -1.06 -11.35 -17.66
N ASP A 174 -0.74 -11.89 -18.83
CA ASP A 174 -0.13 -13.22 -18.96
C ASP A 174 1.39 -13.17 -18.86
N PHE A 175 1.97 -11.97 -18.71
CA PHE A 175 3.40 -11.67 -18.68
C PHE A 175 4.19 -12.14 -19.92
N LYS A 176 3.51 -12.43 -21.02
CA LYS A 176 4.10 -12.81 -22.31
C LYS A 176 3.65 -11.87 -23.43
N SER A 177 2.33 -11.75 -23.59
CA SER A 177 1.73 -10.91 -24.62
C SER A 177 1.11 -9.60 -24.07
N GLY A 178 1.16 -9.39 -22.76
CA GLY A 178 0.53 -8.26 -22.08
C GLY A 178 -0.86 -8.60 -21.54
N VAL A 179 -1.86 -7.75 -21.79
CA VAL A 179 -3.25 -8.03 -21.41
C VAL A 179 -3.79 -9.14 -22.31
N PRO A 180 -4.18 -10.31 -21.75
CA PRO A 180 -4.64 -11.45 -22.55
C PRO A 180 -6.00 -11.21 -23.20
N ALA A 181 -6.31 -11.93 -24.28
CA ALA A 181 -7.57 -11.81 -25.02
C ALA A 181 -8.82 -11.96 -24.13
N THR A 182 -8.75 -12.82 -23.10
CA THR A 182 -9.83 -13.03 -22.13
C THR A 182 -10.11 -11.83 -21.22
N ALA A 183 -9.15 -10.89 -21.14
CA ALA A 183 -9.26 -9.66 -20.36
C ALA A 183 -9.44 -8.42 -21.25
N ARG A 184 -9.81 -8.61 -22.52
CA ARG A 184 -10.08 -7.54 -23.52
C ARG A 184 -11.48 -7.71 -24.12
N ARG A 185 -12.11 -6.61 -24.45
CA ARG A 185 -13.42 -6.60 -25.12
C ARG A 185 -13.31 -6.94 -26.60
N GLY A 186 -12.18 -6.68 -27.25
CA GLY A 186 -11.94 -6.97 -28.67
C GLY A 186 -10.48 -7.33 -28.93
N GLU A 187 -10.25 -8.48 -29.58
CA GLU A 187 -8.90 -8.99 -29.85
C GLU A 187 -8.08 -8.09 -30.79
N ASN A 188 -8.78 -7.47 -31.77
CA ASN A 188 -8.13 -6.71 -32.85
C ASN A 188 -7.99 -5.20 -32.56
N PHE A 189 -8.53 -4.70 -31.45
CA PHE A 189 -8.53 -3.28 -31.09
C PHE A 189 -8.06 -3.09 -29.66
N PRO A 190 -6.76 -3.22 -29.38
CA PRO A 190 -6.21 -3.14 -28.02
C PRO A 190 -6.54 -1.82 -27.31
N PHE A 191 -6.65 -0.71 -28.04
CA PHE A 191 -7.04 0.60 -27.47
C PHE A 191 -8.51 0.70 -27.05
N TYR A 192 -9.41 -0.01 -27.75
CA TYR A 192 -10.83 -0.08 -27.46
C TYR A 192 -11.22 -1.36 -26.72
N GLY A 193 -10.24 -2.23 -26.51
CA GLY A 193 -10.44 -3.53 -25.91
C GLY A 193 -10.26 -3.55 -24.40
N SER A 194 -9.63 -2.55 -23.84
CA SER A 194 -9.41 -2.48 -22.38
C SER A 194 -10.76 -2.31 -21.68
N ASP A 195 -11.06 -3.26 -20.79
CA ASP A 195 -12.31 -3.28 -20.04
C ASP A 195 -12.00 -3.56 -18.58
N ILE A 196 -12.34 -2.62 -17.71
CA ILE A 196 -12.08 -2.74 -16.28
C ILE A 196 -12.77 -3.98 -15.67
N GLN A 197 -13.96 -4.34 -16.14
CA GLN A 197 -14.67 -5.50 -15.62
C GLN A 197 -13.95 -6.80 -15.98
N LEU A 198 -13.56 -6.99 -17.24
CA LEU A 198 -12.82 -8.17 -17.70
C LEU A 198 -11.43 -8.26 -17.02
N GLN A 199 -10.74 -7.14 -16.89
CA GLN A 199 -9.44 -7.11 -16.21
C GLN A 199 -9.58 -7.41 -14.72
N THR A 200 -10.59 -6.85 -14.06
CA THR A 200 -10.85 -7.15 -12.64
C THR A 200 -11.18 -8.62 -12.42
N GLU A 201 -12.03 -9.21 -13.29
CA GLU A 201 -12.37 -10.64 -13.23
C GLU A 201 -11.13 -11.51 -13.41
N PHE A 202 -10.30 -11.23 -14.43
CA PHE A 202 -9.05 -11.95 -14.66
C PHE A 202 -8.10 -11.90 -13.46
N VAL A 203 -7.94 -10.71 -12.87
CA VAL A 203 -7.09 -10.50 -11.68
C VAL A 203 -7.61 -11.28 -10.47
N LEU A 204 -8.92 -11.21 -10.19
CA LEU A 204 -9.53 -11.90 -9.05
C LEU A 204 -9.53 -13.42 -9.22
N GLU A 205 -9.69 -13.96 -10.43
CA GLU A 205 -9.54 -15.39 -10.69
C GLU A 205 -8.09 -15.89 -10.45
N ASN A 206 -7.08 -15.08 -10.78
CA ASN A 206 -5.70 -15.42 -10.48
C ASN A 206 -5.40 -15.35 -8.97
N LEU A 207 -5.86 -14.29 -8.29
CA LEU A 207 -5.74 -14.18 -6.83
C LEU A 207 -6.47 -15.33 -6.11
N LYS A 208 -7.64 -15.73 -6.60
CA LYS A 208 -8.37 -16.91 -6.09
C LYS A 208 -7.49 -18.16 -6.13
N LYS A 209 -6.89 -18.48 -7.28
CA LYS A 209 -5.96 -19.62 -7.41
C LYS A 209 -4.79 -19.51 -6.42
N THR A 210 -4.23 -18.31 -6.25
CA THR A 210 -3.12 -18.06 -5.33
C THR A 210 -3.53 -18.33 -3.87
N PHE A 211 -4.71 -17.87 -3.46
CA PHE A 211 -5.23 -18.13 -2.10
C PHE A 211 -5.60 -19.60 -1.89
N GLU A 212 -6.20 -20.26 -2.88
CA GLU A 212 -6.48 -21.71 -2.83
C GLU A 212 -5.20 -22.53 -2.68
N ALA A 213 -4.13 -22.19 -3.42
CA ALA A 213 -2.82 -22.81 -3.29
C ALA A 213 -2.17 -22.58 -1.91
N ALA A 214 -2.51 -21.49 -1.24
CA ALA A 214 -2.08 -21.20 0.14
C ALA A 214 -2.90 -21.95 1.21
N GLY A 215 -3.93 -22.70 0.83
CA GLY A 215 -4.89 -23.33 1.75
C GLY A 215 -5.93 -22.37 2.31
N SER A 216 -6.26 -21.33 1.56
CA SER A 216 -7.18 -20.26 1.92
C SER A 216 -8.24 -20.04 0.81
N SER A 217 -8.92 -18.92 0.83
CA SER A 217 -9.85 -18.49 -0.22
C SER A 217 -10.03 -16.97 -0.19
N LEU A 218 -10.72 -16.41 -1.18
CA LEU A 218 -11.06 -14.98 -1.17
C LEU A 218 -12.00 -14.59 -0.02
N ASP A 219 -12.78 -15.52 0.53
CA ASP A 219 -13.61 -15.27 1.72
C ASP A 219 -12.77 -15.01 2.99
N HIS A 220 -11.48 -15.31 2.96
CA HIS A 220 -10.55 -15.12 4.06
C HIS A 220 -9.59 -13.92 3.84
N VAL A 221 -9.93 -13.03 2.93
CA VAL A 221 -9.18 -11.77 2.74
C VAL A 221 -9.54 -10.79 3.86
N VAL A 222 -8.51 -10.21 4.49
CA VAL A 222 -8.67 -9.24 5.59
C VAL A 222 -8.28 -7.83 5.21
N LYS A 223 -7.57 -7.66 4.10
CA LYS A 223 -7.13 -6.35 3.59
C LYS A 223 -6.96 -6.39 2.08
N ALA A 224 -7.39 -5.34 1.42
CA ALA A 224 -7.18 -5.14 0.00
C ALA A 224 -6.63 -3.74 -0.30
N GLN A 225 -5.69 -3.66 -1.24
CA GLN A 225 -5.28 -2.41 -1.88
C GLN A 225 -5.52 -2.50 -3.38
N VAL A 226 -6.06 -1.45 -3.96
CA VAL A 226 -6.44 -1.37 -5.37
C VAL A 226 -5.85 -0.09 -5.96
N PHE A 227 -5.05 -0.27 -7.01
CA PHE A 227 -4.46 0.83 -7.77
C PHE A 227 -5.10 0.88 -9.16
N MET A 228 -5.68 2.02 -9.50
CA MET A 228 -6.39 2.21 -10.78
C MET A 228 -5.73 3.30 -11.61
N THR A 229 -5.56 3.07 -12.90
CA THR A 229 -5.04 4.09 -13.83
C THR A 229 -6.08 5.15 -14.15
N ASN A 230 -7.37 4.82 -14.01
CA ASN A 230 -8.49 5.74 -14.21
C ASN A 230 -9.57 5.47 -13.16
N LEU A 231 -9.78 6.39 -12.23
CA LEU A 231 -10.79 6.26 -11.17
C LEU A 231 -12.24 6.37 -11.69
N ASN A 232 -12.47 6.86 -12.91
CA ASN A 232 -13.79 6.82 -13.54
C ASN A 232 -14.28 5.40 -13.82
N ASP A 233 -13.38 4.42 -13.87
CA ASP A 233 -13.69 3.01 -14.04
C ASP A 233 -14.13 2.32 -12.74
N PHE A 234 -14.13 3.05 -11.62
CA PHE A 234 -14.44 2.49 -10.30
C PHE A 234 -15.76 1.74 -10.23
N ALA A 235 -16.83 2.27 -10.85
CA ALA A 235 -18.13 1.62 -10.83
C ALA A 235 -18.11 0.24 -11.52
N GLY A 236 -17.38 0.13 -12.63
CA GLY A 236 -17.19 -1.16 -13.35
C GLY A 236 -16.38 -2.16 -12.54
N PHE A 237 -15.31 -1.70 -11.91
CA PHE A 237 -14.52 -2.49 -10.96
C PHE A 237 -15.37 -3.00 -9.79
N ASP A 238 -16.11 -2.12 -9.10
CA ASP A 238 -16.87 -2.45 -7.89
C ASP A 238 -18.03 -3.42 -8.17
N GLN A 239 -18.62 -3.39 -9.39
CA GLN A 239 -19.60 -4.38 -9.83
C GLN A 239 -19.02 -5.80 -9.90
N VAL A 240 -17.78 -5.95 -10.37
CA VAL A 240 -17.10 -7.24 -10.40
C VAL A 240 -16.69 -7.65 -8.98
N TRP A 241 -16.07 -6.74 -8.23
CA TRP A 241 -15.65 -6.94 -6.85
C TRP A 241 -16.76 -7.55 -5.99
N LYS A 242 -17.97 -6.98 -6.04
CA LYS A 242 -19.16 -7.44 -5.34
C LYS A 242 -19.52 -8.90 -5.60
N ARG A 243 -19.19 -9.45 -6.76
CA ARG A 243 -19.49 -10.85 -7.11
C ARG A 243 -18.56 -11.83 -6.40
N TYR A 244 -17.32 -11.41 -6.10
CA TYR A 244 -16.29 -12.26 -5.54
C TYR A 244 -16.28 -12.29 -4.00
N PHE A 245 -16.76 -11.22 -3.35
CA PHE A 245 -16.74 -11.11 -1.91
C PHE A 245 -18.15 -11.02 -1.32
N LYS A 246 -18.58 -12.07 -0.61
CA LYS A 246 -19.86 -12.08 0.15
C LYS A 246 -19.83 -11.08 1.30
N VAL A 247 -18.73 -11.07 2.03
CA VAL A 247 -18.40 -10.07 3.05
C VAL A 247 -17.13 -9.36 2.52
N PRO A 248 -17.28 -8.15 1.97
CA PRO A 248 -16.15 -7.49 1.32
C PRO A 248 -15.10 -7.06 2.35
N PRO A 249 -13.81 -7.30 2.09
CA PRO A 249 -12.73 -6.89 3.00
C PRO A 249 -12.58 -5.37 3.07
N PRO A 250 -11.94 -4.85 4.12
CA PRO A 250 -11.43 -3.49 4.17
C PRO A 250 -10.55 -3.21 2.94
N ARG A 251 -10.82 -2.10 2.25
CA ARG A 251 -10.18 -1.78 0.97
C ARG A 251 -9.73 -0.32 0.92
N THR A 252 -8.53 -0.12 0.37
CA THR A 252 -7.99 1.17 -0.03
C THR A 252 -7.97 1.22 -1.55
N THR A 253 -8.49 2.28 -2.16
CA THR A 253 -8.56 2.39 -3.63
C THR A 253 -8.10 3.77 -4.07
N VAL A 254 -6.95 3.84 -4.74
CA VAL A 254 -6.31 5.08 -5.16
C VAL A 254 -5.93 5.07 -6.63
N GLY A 255 -5.77 6.26 -7.19
CA GLY A 255 -5.25 6.44 -8.54
C GLY A 255 -3.73 6.22 -8.59
N THR A 256 -3.24 5.71 -9.71
CA THR A 256 -1.80 5.57 -10.00
C THR A 256 -1.46 6.25 -11.33
N THR A 257 -0.20 6.67 -11.50
CA THR A 257 0.25 7.22 -12.79
C THR A 257 0.43 6.16 -13.87
N GLY A 258 0.47 4.89 -13.48
CA GLY A 258 0.59 3.76 -14.39
C GLY A 258 0.88 2.45 -13.66
N LEU A 259 0.81 1.36 -14.42
CA LEU A 259 1.11 -0.01 -14.00
C LEU A 259 2.20 -0.60 -14.90
N LEU A 260 2.89 -1.63 -14.43
CA LEU A 260 4.08 -2.19 -15.10
C LEU A 260 3.81 -2.79 -16.48
N VAL A 261 2.60 -3.26 -16.72
CA VAL A 261 2.21 -3.81 -18.03
C VAL A 261 1.31 -2.80 -18.73
N ARG A 262 1.67 -2.47 -19.95
CA ARG A 262 0.90 -1.54 -20.78
C ARG A 262 -0.54 -2.00 -20.94
N GLU A 263 -1.48 -1.05 -20.95
CA GLU A 263 -2.92 -1.27 -21.12
C GLU A 263 -3.62 -1.98 -19.95
N THR A 264 -2.91 -2.30 -18.87
CA THR A 264 -3.57 -2.72 -17.63
C THR A 264 -4.20 -1.51 -16.94
N LEU A 265 -5.39 -1.71 -16.42
CA LEU A 265 -6.22 -0.65 -15.81
C LEU A 265 -6.22 -0.72 -14.29
N ILE A 266 -5.86 -1.89 -13.74
CA ILE A 266 -5.99 -2.17 -12.33
C ILE A 266 -4.89 -3.13 -11.85
N GLU A 267 -4.38 -2.87 -10.64
CA GLU A 267 -3.56 -3.80 -9.86
C GLU A 267 -4.21 -4.01 -8.49
N ILE A 268 -4.37 -5.26 -8.07
CA ILE A 268 -4.99 -5.64 -6.79
C ILE A 268 -3.99 -6.40 -5.94
N ASP A 269 -3.84 -5.96 -4.71
CA ASP A 269 -2.99 -6.51 -3.67
C ASP A 269 -3.84 -6.96 -2.49
N LEU A 270 -3.67 -8.21 -2.03
CA LEU A 270 -4.48 -8.79 -0.98
C LEU A 270 -3.62 -9.34 0.17
N ILE A 271 -4.11 -9.13 1.40
CA ILE A 271 -3.69 -9.86 2.59
C ILE A 271 -4.87 -10.70 3.06
N GLY A 272 -4.63 -11.97 3.32
CA GLY A 272 -5.64 -12.87 3.87
C GLY A 272 -5.05 -13.82 4.88
N TYR A 273 -5.80 -14.86 5.24
CA TYR A 273 -5.36 -15.84 6.23
C TYR A 273 -5.79 -17.25 5.88
N VAL A 274 -5.09 -18.23 6.42
CA VAL A 274 -5.50 -19.65 6.41
C VAL A 274 -6.38 -19.89 7.62
N PRO A 275 -7.65 -20.31 7.43
CA PRO A 275 -8.58 -20.45 8.53
C PRO A 275 -8.20 -21.57 9.51
N ARG A 276 -8.36 -21.30 10.80
CA ARG A 276 -8.26 -22.28 11.89
C ARG A 276 -9.41 -22.06 12.86
N SER A 277 -9.82 -23.09 13.58
CA SER A 277 -10.96 -23.05 14.50
C SER A 277 -10.78 -22.09 15.69
N ASP A 278 -9.52 -21.83 16.09
CA ASP A 278 -9.14 -20.95 17.19
C ASP A 278 -8.84 -19.52 16.75
N LEU A 279 -8.77 -19.25 15.45
CA LEU A 279 -8.46 -17.92 14.90
C LEU A 279 -9.74 -17.11 14.72
N LYS A 280 -9.95 -16.14 15.61
CA LYS A 280 -11.13 -15.27 15.56
C LYS A 280 -10.98 -14.18 14.49
N HIS A 281 -12.03 -13.98 13.72
CA HIS A 281 -12.20 -12.94 12.73
C HIS A 281 -13.54 -12.25 12.93
N GLU A 282 -13.56 -10.93 12.95
CA GLU A 282 -14.76 -10.13 13.16
C GLU A 282 -14.79 -8.95 12.17
N VAL A 283 -15.99 -8.65 11.67
CA VAL A 283 -16.27 -7.45 10.87
C VAL A 283 -16.59 -6.30 11.79
N ILE A 284 -15.85 -5.21 11.72
CA ILE A 284 -16.07 -4.03 12.54
C ILE A 284 -17.07 -3.08 11.85
N LYS A 285 -18.00 -2.59 12.63
CA LYS A 285 -18.99 -1.57 12.23
C LYS A 285 -18.98 -0.49 13.30
N SER A 286 -18.24 0.56 13.04
CA SER A 286 -18.20 1.73 13.91
C SER A 286 -19.34 2.71 13.59
N GLY A 287 -19.37 3.86 14.25
CA GLY A 287 -20.25 4.95 13.91
C GLY A 287 -19.73 5.85 12.80
N ALA A 288 -18.56 5.55 12.22
CA ALA A 288 -17.96 6.32 11.13
C ALA A 288 -18.84 6.29 9.85
N PRO A 289 -18.74 7.28 8.98
CA PRO A 289 -19.50 7.32 7.74
C PRO A 289 -19.25 6.06 6.90
N ARG A 290 -20.32 5.43 6.45
CA ARG A 290 -20.27 4.21 5.66
C ARG A 290 -20.09 4.51 4.17
N PRO A 291 -19.12 3.87 3.52
CA PRO A 291 -18.96 4.00 2.08
C PRO A 291 -20.17 3.43 1.33
N LEU A 292 -20.47 3.99 0.19
CA LEU A 292 -21.48 3.47 -0.74
C LEU A 292 -20.94 2.29 -1.57
N ALA A 293 -19.64 2.06 -1.54
CA ALA A 293 -18.93 0.99 -2.25
C ALA A 293 -18.90 -0.31 -1.43
N ASN A 294 -18.53 -1.42 -2.09
CA ASN A 294 -18.50 -2.75 -1.48
C ASN A 294 -17.18 -2.99 -0.75
N TYR A 295 -17.03 -2.46 0.47
CA TYR A 295 -15.96 -2.78 1.40
C TYR A 295 -16.41 -2.59 2.86
N SER A 296 -15.73 -3.23 3.80
CA SER A 296 -15.96 -3.09 5.24
C SER A 296 -15.04 -2.04 5.83
N GLU A 297 -15.46 -1.40 6.92
CA GLU A 297 -14.68 -0.36 7.61
C GLU A 297 -13.37 -0.91 8.17
N ALA A 298 -13.45 -2.05 8.85
CA ALA A 298 -12.28 -2.79 9.33
C ALA A 298 -12.62 -4.25 9.60
N PHE A 299 -11.57 -5.09 9.61
CA PHE A 299 -11.61 -6.47 10.05
C PHE A 299 -10.62 -6.69 11.18
N THR A 300 -10.97 -7.53 12.16
CA THR A 300 -10.01 -8.07 13.10
C THR A 300 -9.62 -9.49 12.70
N LEU A 301 -8.39 -9.87 12.95
CA LEU A 301 -7.89 -11.23 12.83
C LEU A 301 -6.90 -11.51 13.95
N GLY A 302 -7.29 -12.36 14.90
CA GLY A 302 -6.50 -12.56 16.10
C GLY A 302 -6.24 -11.22 16.81
N ASN A 303 -4.99 -10.83 16.90
CA ASN A 303 -4.56 -9.57 17.53
C ASN A 303 -4.37 -8.40 16.54
N PHE A 304 -4.68 -8.57 15.25
CA PHE A 304 -4.59 -7.50 14.27
C PHE A 304 -5.94 -6.86 13.99
N VAL A 305 -5.90 -5.56 13.63
CA VAL A 305 -7.01 -4.78 13.08
C VAL A 305 -6.56 -4.20 11.75
N PHE A 306 -7.26 -4.56 10.69
CA PHE A 306 -7.04 -4.06 9.34
C PHE A 306 -8.14 -3.06 9.00
N ALA A 307 -7.82 -1.78 8.93
CA ALA A 307 -8.80 -0.76 8.54
C ALA A 307 -8.83 -0.60 7.00
N ALA A 308 -9.97 -0.14 6.47
CA ALA A 308 -10.04 0.38 5.11
C ALA A 308 -9.33 1.72 5.01
N GLY A 309 -8.90 2.10 3.80
CA GLY A 309 -8.47 3.46 3.52
C GLY A 309 -9.61 4.44 3.81
N GLN A 310 -9.28 5.51 4.52
CA GLN A 310 -10.24 6.57 4.87
C GLN A 310 -9.89 7.86 4.15
N ILE A 311 -10.92 8.44 3.54
CA ILE A 311 -10.88 9.78 2.94
C ILE A 311 -11.87 10.68 3.71
N ALA A 312 -11.68 11.98 3.61
CA ALA A 312 -12.63 12.92 4.22
C ALA A 312 -13.92 12.97 3.39
N SER A 313 -14.82 12.04 3.67
CA SER A 313 -16.12 11.93 2.99
C SER A 313 -17.21 11.46 3.95
N ASP A 314 -18.41 12.03 3.78
CA ASP A 314 -19.63 11.49 4.37
C ASP A 314 -20.31 10.46 3.46
N TYR A 315 -19.73 10.22 2.28
CA TYR A 315 -20.22 9.36 1.21
C TYR A 315 -21.62 9.68 0.68
N LYS A 316 -22.15 10.86 1.01
CA LYS A 316 -23.46 11.35 0.53
C LYS A 316 -23.30 12.66 -0.23
N THR A 317 -22.59 13.62 0.37
CA THR A 317 -22.38 14.95 -0.20
C THR A 317 -20.94 15.21 -0.66
N GLY A 318 -20.04 14.25 -0.45
CA GLY A 318 -18.62 14.36 -0.74
C GLY A 318 -17.79 14.73 0.48
N VAL A 319 -16.87 15.68 0.36
CA VAL A 319 -16.14 16.21 1.52
C VAL A 319 -17.10 16.96 2.43
N PRO A 320 -17.30 16.55 3.69
CA PRO A 320 -18.30 17.16 4.57
C PRO A 320 -17.91 18.58 5.02
N ILE A 321 -18.88 19.34 5.52
CA ILE A 321 -18.72 20.75 5.88
C ILE A 321 -17.61 20.94 6.93
N GLU A 322 -17.52 20.07 7.92
CA GLU A 322 -16.51 20.08 9.00
C GLU A 322 -15.08 19.82 8.49
N ALA A 323 -14.95 19.21 7.31
CA ALA A 323 -13.67 19.00 6.65
C ALA A 323 -13.35 20.05 5.56
N ARG A 324 -14.11 21.14 5.48
CA ARG A 324 -13.93 22.24 4.53
C ARG A 324 -13.58 23.53 5.25
N LYS A 325 -12.68 24.31 4.67
CA LYS A 325 -12.34 25.65 5.17
C LYS A 325 -13.51 26.64 4.98
N HIS A 326 -14.30 26.46 3.92
CA HIS A 326 -15.42 27.32 3.60
C HIS A 326 -16.66 26.51 3.20
N PRO A 327 -17.75 26.54 3.98
CA PRO A 327 -18.94 25.70 3.75
C PRO A 327 -19.58 25.86 2.37
N ASN A 328 -19.60 27.11 1.86
CA ASN A 328 -20.33 27.45 0.63
C ASN A 328 -19.47 27.34 -0.65
N PHE A 329 -18.15 27.12 -0.54
CA PHE A 329 -17.23 27.06 -1.67
C PHE A 329 -16.41 25.78 -1.63
N PRO A 330 -16.95 24.64 -2.06
CA PRO A 330 -16.27 23.35 -1.98
C PRO A 330 -14.91 23.33 -2.73
N PHE A 331 -14.75 24.10 -3.80
CA PHE A 331 -13.47 24.19 -4.52
C PHE A 331 -12.39 24.98 -3.79
N TYR A 332 -12.77 26.01 -3.03
CA TYR A 332 -11.85 26.81 -2.22
C TYR A 332 -11.84 26.37 -0.75
N GLY A 333 -12.64 25.36 -0.46
CA GLY A 333 -12.84 24.88 0.89
C GLY A 333 -11.95 23.72 1.29
N SER A 334 -11.30 23.06 0.34
CA SER A 334 -10.42 21.93 0.64
C SER A 334 -9.28 22.37 1.54
N ASP A 335 -9.16 21.75 2.69
CA ASP A 335 -8.13 22.02 3.68
C ASP A 335 -7.57 20.71 4.21
N ILE A 336 -6.28 20.51 4.00
CA ILE A 336 -5.59 19.27 4.38
C ILE A 336 -5.64 19.03 5.88
N LYS A 337 -5.56 20.08 6.73
CA LYS A 337 -5.61 19.93 8.18
C LYS A 337 -6.97 19.45 8.64
N LEU A 338 -8.04 20.05 8.12
CA LEU A 338 -9.42 19.67 8.45
C LEU A 338 -9.71 18.24 7.95
N GLN A 339 -9.32 17.91 6.72
CA GLN A 339 -9.50 16.58 6.18
C GLN A 339 -8.72 15.53 6.96
N THR A 340 -7.48 15.82 7.32
CA THR A 340 -6.65 14.90 8.13
C THR A 340 -7.27 14.66 9.51
N SER A 341 -7.72 15.71 10.19
CA SER A 341 -8.40 15.57 11.49
C SER A 341 -9.67 14.74 11.37
N TYR A 342 -10.52 15.01 10.37
CA TYR A 342 -11.75 14.26 10.13
C TYR A 342 -11.49 12.77 9.91
N ILE A 343 -10.49 12.43 9.09
CA ILE A 343 -10.10 11.05 8.81
C ILE A 343 -9.58 10.35 10.08
N LEU A 344 -8.70 11.02 10.84
CA LEU A 344 -8.11 10.42 12.04
C LEU A 344 -9.13 10.23 13.17
N GLU A 345 -10.14 11.12 13.31
CA GLU A 345 -11.27 10.90 14.24
C GLU A 345 -12.11 9.68 13.82
N ASN A 346 -12.41 9.50 12.54
CA ASN A 346 -13.14 8.33 12.04
C ASN A 346 -12.34 7.04 12.25
N LEU A 347 -11.04 7.04 11.96
CA LEU A 347 -10.17 5.89 12.19
C LEU A 347 -10.04 5.57 13.68
N LYS A 348 -9.94 6.58 14.55
CA LYS A 348 -9.93 6.42 15.99
C LYS A 348 -11.19 5.70 16.46
N GLN A 349 -12.37 6.16 16.03
CA GLN A 349 -13.64 5.51 16.35
C GLN A 349 -13.69 4.06 15.86
N THR A 350 -13.19 3.79 14.65
CA THR A 350 -13.13 2.43 14.08
C THR A 350 -12.22 1.52 14.89
N PHE A 351 -11.05 2.01 15.34
CA PHE A 351 -10.14 1.22 16.17
C PHE A 351 -10.67 1.01 17.60
N GLU A 352 -11.31 2.01 18.20
CA GLU A 352 -11.95 1.88 19.52
C GLU A 352 -13.05 0.81 19.49
N GLU A 353 -13.89 0.79 18.44
CA GLU A 353 -14.90 -0.27 18.23
C GLU A 353 -14.27 -1.67 18.05
N ALA A 354 -13.10 -1.73 17.42
CA ALA A 354 -12.32 -2.96 17.26
C ALA A 354 -11.61 -3.42 18.55
N GLY A 355 -11.72 -2.69 19.67
CA GLY A 355 -10.98 -2.95 20.91
C GLY A 355 -9.48 -2.59 20.82
N SER A 356 -9.15 -1.57 20.00
CA SER A 356 -7.81 -1.05 19.78
C SER A 356 -7.76 0.47 19.97
N SER A 357 -6.70 1.11 19.51
CA SER A 357 -6.56 2.57 19.50
C SER A 357 -5.55 3.02 18.44
N LEU A 358 -5.46 4.33 18.17
CA LEU A 358 -4.43 4.88 17.30
C LEU A 358 -3.00 4.68 17.87
N ASP A 359 -2.85 4.56 19.19
CA ASP A 359 -1.54 4.25 19.82
C ASP A 359 -1.05 2.82 19.49
N ASN A 360 -1.94 1.96 18.99
CA ASN A 360 -1.64 0.58 18.62
C ASN A 360 -1.39 0.40 17.10
N VAL A 361 -1.28 1.48 16.34
CA VAL A 361 -0.99 1.42 14.90
C VAL A 361 0.44 0.96 14.68
N VAL A 362 0.60 -0.07 13.83
CA VAL A 362 1.90 -0.69 13.49
C VAL A 362 2.36 -0.38 12.09
N LYS A 363 1.47 0.03 11.20
CA LYS A 363 1.78 0.45 9.82
C LYS A 363 0.78 1.49 9.36
N SER A 364 1.27 2.50 8.66
CA SER A 364 0.43 3.48 7.99
C SER A 364 0.89 3.75 6.56
N GLN A 365 -0.07 3.94 5.66
CA GLN A 365 0.14 4.42 4.31
C GLN A 365 -0.73 5.64 4.06
N VAL A 366 -0.16 6.64 3.42
CA VAL A 366 -0.79 7.93 3.16
C VAL A 366 -0.62 8.26 1.68
N PHE A 367 -1.75 8.47 1.01
CA PHE A 367 -1.81 8.85 -0.39
C PHE A 367 -2.31 10.29 -0.50
N MET A 368 -1.50 11.17 -1.06
CA MET A 368 -1.80 12.61 -1.17
C MET A 368 -1.96 13.03 -2.62
N THR A 369 -2.98 13.81 -2.91
CA THR A 369 -3.18 14.39 -4.25
C THR A 369 -2.18 15.50 -4.54
N ASP A 370 -1.63 16.14 -3.50
CA ASP A 370 -0.61 17.18 -3.59
C ASP A 370 0.35 17.07 -2.40
N LEU A 371 1.60 16.66 -2.67
CA LEU A 371 2.63 16.51 -1.64
C LEU A 371 3.08 17.83 -1.01
N ARG A 372 2.77 18.99 -1.61
CA ARG A 372 3.01 20.31 -1.00
C ARG A 372 2.22 20.51 0.28
N ASN A 373 1.15 19.76 0.47
CA ASN A 373 0.33 19.75 1.68
C ASN A 373 0.96 18.95 2.84
N PHE A 374 2.10 18.27 2.61
CA PHE A 374 2.67 17.34 3.59
C PHE A 374 2.97 17.99 4.94
N ALA A 375 3.57 19.17 4.97
CA ALA A 375 3.91 19.84 6.24
C ALA A 375 2.65 20.11 7.10
N ALA A 376 1.58 20.58 6.46
CA ALA A 376 0.31 20.87 7.14
C ALA A 376 -0.42 19.58 7.57
N PHE A 377 -0.32 18.50 6.78
CA PHE A 377 -0.77 17.17 7.16
C PHE A 377 -0.01 16.66 8.40
N ASP A 378 1.32 16.74 8.40
CA ASP A 378 2.17 16.23 9.49
C ASP A 378 1.99 17.00 10.81
N GLU A 379 1.64 18.29 10.74
CA GLU A 379 1.26 19.09 11.94
C GLU A 379 0.02 18.51 12.65
N VAL A 380 -0.96 18.00 11.89
CA VAL A 380 -2.14 17.35 12.45
C VAL A 380 -1.79 15.94 12.91
N TRP A 381 -1.09 15.18 12.06
CA TRP A 381 -0.68 13.81 12.35
C TRP A 381 -0.03 13.66 13.73
N LYS A 382 0.95 14.50 14.06
CA LYS A 382 1.67 14.45 15.34
C LYS A 382 0.81 14.69 16.57
N GLN A 383 -0.42 15.23 16.42
CA GLN A 383 -1.34 15.44 17.54
C GLN A 383 -2.06 14.16 17.96
N TYR A 384 -2.19 13.21 17.02
CA TYR A 384 -2.94 11.96 17.21
C TYR A 384 -2.07 10.80 17.68
N PHE A 385 -0.77 10.83 17.42
CA PHE A 385 0.14 9.74 17.75
C PHE A 385 1.20 10.18 18.75
N LYS A 386 1.14 9.66 19.98
CA LYS A 386 2.18 9.86 21.01
C LYS A 386 3.50 9.23 20.59
N VAL A 387 3.42 8.01 20.05
CA VAL A 387 4.53 7.31 19.41
C VAL A 387 4.11 7.11 17.95
N PRO A 388 4.72 7.83 17.01
CA PRO A 388 4.28 7.78 15.62
C PRO A 388 4.58 6.41 15.00
N PRO A 389 3.61 5.81 14.28
CA PRO A 389 3.82 4.54 13.58
C PRO A 389 4.76 4.71 12.37
N PRO A 390 5.33 3.60 11.87
CA PRO A 390 5.96 3.59 10.55
C PRO A 390 4.99 4.06 9.49
N ARG A 391 5.43 4.99 8.60
CA ARG A 391 4.56 5.61 7.59
C ARG A 391 5.25 5.67 6.24
N THR A 392 4.49 5.28 5.21
CA THR A 392 4.79 5.50 3.79
C THR A 392 3.90 6.63 3.30
N THR A 393 4.47 7.65 2.64
CA THR A 393 3.68 8.79 2.14
C THR A 393 4.05 9.11 0.70
N VAL A 394 3.12 8.87 -0.21
CA VAL A 394 3.35 9.03 -1.66
C VAL A 394 2.26 9.86 -2.32
N GLY A 395 2.58 10.41 -3.47
CA GLY A 395 1.61 11.10 -4.31
C GLY A 395 0.67 10.11 -5.03
N THR A 396 -0.58 10.50 -5.25
CA THR A 396 -1.57 9.74 -6.04
C THR A 396 -2.11 10.60 -7.18
N SER A 397 -2.49 9.96 -8.29
CA SER A 397 -3.13 10.66 -9.41
C SER A 397 -4.58 11.08 -9.10
N GLY A 398 -5.17 10.58 -8.02
CA GLY A 398 -6.51 10.95 -7.57
C GLY A 398 -7.04 10.06 -6.46
N LEU A 399 -8.13 10.49 -5.87
CA LEU A 399 -8.92 9.79 -4.86
C LEU A 399 -10.38 9.66 -5.34
N LEU A 400 -11.11 8.68 -4.80
CA LEU A 400 -12.47 8.35 -5.26
C LEU A 400 -13.51 9.45 -5.04
N VAL A 401 -13.27 10.34 -4.08
CA VAL A 401 -14.17 11.46 -3.79
C VAL A 401 -13.53 12.75 -4.27
N LYS A 402 -14.28 13.51 -5.06
CA LYS A 402 -13.86 14.83 -5.53
C LYS A 402 -13.50 15.73 -4.35
N ASP A 403 -12.45 16.52 -4.50
CA ASP A 403 -11.93 17.46 -3.49
C ASP A 403 -11.34 16.81 -2.22
N ALA A 404 -11.28 15.47 -2.14
CA ALA A 404 -10.48 14.78 -1.15
C ALA A 404 -8.98 14.98 -1.47
N LEU A 405 -8.19 15.31 -0.44
CA LEU A 405 -6.77 15.64 -0.57
C LEU A 405 -5.85 14.52 -0.10
N VAL A 406 -6.36 13.63 0.75
CA VAL A 406 -5.58 12.57 1.37
C VAL A 406 -6.45 11.35 1.65
N GLU A 407 -5.86 10.17 1.48
CA GLU A 407 -6.39 8.89 1.97
C GLU A 407 -5.38 8.29 2.95
N ILE A 408 -5.87 7.81 4.09
CA ILE A 408 -5.05 7.22 5.15
C ILE A 408 -5.48 5.77 5.37
N ASP A 409 -4.50 4.88 5.29
CA ASP A 409 -4.65 3.43 5.47
C ASP A 409 -3.81 2.98 6.67
N LEU A 410 -4.44 2.25 7.63
CA LEU A 410 -3.80 1.86 8.86
C LEU A 410 -3.98 0.36 9.16
N ILE A 411 -2.94 -0.24 9.75
CA ILE A 411 -2.98 -1.54 10.41
C ILE A 411 -2.59 -1.33 11.87
N ALA A 412 -3.35 -1.91 12.79
CA ALA A 412 -3.11 -1.82 14.23
C ALA A 412 -3.11 -3.21 14.89
N THR A 413 -2.73 -3.25 16.17
CA THR A 413 -2.94 -4.38 17.05
C THR A 413 -4.00 -4.07 18.11
N ARG A 414 -4.58 -5.11 18.72
CA ARG A 414 -5.42 -4.99 19.91
C ARG A 414 -4.59 -4.94 21.18
#